data_648adfff67bcf55659f19e91b296d7c6
#
_entry.id   648adfff67bcf55659f19e91b296d7c6
#
_cell.length_a   1.000
_cell.length_b   1.000
_cell.length_c   1.000
_cell.angle_alpha   90.00
_cell.angle_beta   90.00
_cell.angle_gamma   90.00
#
_symmetry.space_group_name_H-M   'P 1'
#
loop_
_entity.id
_entity.type
_entity.pdbx_description
1 polymer ?
#
loop_
_entity_poly.entity_id
_entity_poly.type
_entity_poly.pdbx_seq_one_letter_code
_entity_poly.pdbx_strand_id
1 'polypeptide(L)'
;MSVVAIITDSHFGVRSDSPAMYGMMQKFYERVFFPTLDAHGITRVLHGGDYGDRRKFINFATARFIEDTYRTPLRTRGIREDVIIGNHDCFLRDSTEINSVQELYRHDASLHIYTHPTEIDVDGCGILLLPWICGNNRDASMHAIQTSTAAVVLGHLELSGFQMHRGMINTEGLSPNLFDRFSVVMSGHFHHRSSAAPIQYLGAPYAMTWADFRDPRGFHLFDTDTHALTFIENPYTAFARLLYDDLDQPNAYVHDLISSILEPTSAFHDAYVKVIVKNKTRPYDFDLILDALSKVNTQDVLIVDDIVNALPSDDTAPTSSDVDTLTLMNDYVEGLTTSCDKAELQAYLRTLYHDAMMTTSSARLS
;
A
#
# COMPACT_ATOMS: atom_id res chain seq x y z
N MET A 1 9.15 21.85 21.73
CA MET A 1 8.78 21.20 20.45
C MET A 1 8.68 19.72 20.74
N SER A 2 7.50 19.16 20.66
CA SER A 2 7.31 17.72 20.74
C SER A 2 7.03 17.18 19.35
N VAL A 3 7.74 16.13 18.96
CA VAL A 3 7.58 15.47 17.68
C VAL A 3 7.19 14.03 17.93
N VAL A 4 6.15 13.57 17.25
CA VAL A 4 5.72 12.18 17.27
C VAL A 4 5.82 11.54 15.89
N ALA A 5 6.01 10.23 15.83
CA ALA A 5 5.97 9.53 14.56
C ALA A 5 4.54 9.07 14.25
N ILE A 6 4.15 9.17 12.98
CA ILE A 6 2.87 8.67 12.49
C ILE A 6 3.12 7.67 11.38
N ILE A 7 2.59 6.47 11.54
CA ILE A 7 2.62 5.38 10.56
C ILE A 7 1.21 4.83 10.39
N THR A 8 0.88 4.31 9.23
CA THR A 8 -0.43 3.74 8.93
C THR A 8 -0.31 2.62 7.91
N ASP A 9 -1.34 1.80 7.77
CA ASP A 9 -1.45 0.79 6.73
C ASP A 9 -0.23 -0.15 6.68
N SER A 10 0.17 -0.67 7.83
CA SER A 10 1.31 -1.58 7.96
C SER A 10 1.05 -2.95 7.32
N HIS A 11 -0.21 -3.39 7.26
CA HIS A 11 -0.63 -4.63 6.61
C HIS A 11 0.32 -5.82 6.86
N PHE A 12 0.67 -6.05 8.12
CA PHE A 12 1.47 -7.21 8.46
C PHE A 12 0.80 -8.50 7.98
N GLY A 13 1.55 -9.31 7.24
CA GLY A 13 1.03 -10.51 6.60
C GLY A 13 0.56 -10.33 5.15
N VAL A 14 0.78 -9.16 4.57
CA VAL A 14 0.45 -8.85 3.17
C VAL A 14 1.07 -9.86 2.19
N ARG A 15 0.41 -10.07 1.04
CA ARG A 15 0.79 -11.05 0.01
C ARG A 15 0.93 -12.46 0.57
N SER A 16 -0.06 -12.89 1.37
CA SER A 16 -0.11 -14.24 1.95
C SER A 16 1.10 -14.60 2.79
N ASP A 17 1.52 -13.68 3.66
CA ASP A 17 2.67 -13.85 4.58
C ASP A 17 4.01 -14.02 3.83
N SER A 18 4.20 -13.26 2.77
CA SER A 18 5.36 -13.38 1.89
C SER A 18 6.68 -13.13 2.60
N PRO A 19 7.67 -14.05 2.51
CA PRO A 19 9.00 -13.84 3.08
C PRO A 19 9.74 -12.63 2.50
N ALA A 20 9.55 -12.32 1.21
CA ALA A 20 10.13 -11.15 0.59
C ALA A 20 9.58 -9.86 1.20
N MET A 21 8.27 -9.82 1.49
CA MET A 21 7.66 -8.68 2.18
C MET A 21 8.24 -8.54 3.58
N TYR A 22 8.38 -9.63 4.33
CA TYR A 22 9.01 -9.58 5.66
C TYR A 22 10.46 -9.08 5.60
N GLY A 23 11.26 -9.57 4.67
CA GLY A 23 12.65 -9.10 4.50
C GLY A 23 12.74 -7.61 4.18
N MET A 24 11.83 -7.10 3.35
CA MET A 24 11.74 -5.67 3.03
C MET A 24 11.24 -4.86 4.23
N MET A 25 10.18 -5.30 4.92
CA MET A 25 9.65 -4.66 6.12
C MET A 25 10.71 -4.59 7.23
N GLN A 26 11.45 -5.68 7.45
CA GLN A 26 12.53 -5.73 8.43
C GLN A 26 13.60 -4.68 8.10
N LYS A 27 14.04 -4.59 6.82
CA LYS A 27 15.00 -3.56 6.40
C LYS A 27 14.46 -2.14 6.66
N PHE A 28 13.18 -1.90 6.38
CA PHE A 28 12.54 -0.61 6.66
C PHE A 28 12.55 -0.28 8.15
N TYR A 29 12.07 -1.17 9.02
CA TYR A 29 12.03 -0.92 10.46
C TYR A 29 13.41 -0.75 11.07
N GLU A 30 14.36 -1.64 10.74
CA GLU A 30 15.71 -1.62 11.32
C GLU A 30 16.57 -0.46 10.81
N ARG A 31 16.41 -0.04 9.56
CA ARG A 31 17.35 0.90 8.91
C ARG A 31 16.77 2.29 8.67
N VAL A 32 15.46 2.44 8.74
CA VAL A 32 14.80 3.74 8.52
C VAL A 32 13.97 4.13 9.74
N PHE A 33 12.96 3.33 10.08
CA PHE A 33 11.98 3.70 11.09
C PHE A 33 12.61 3.90 12.46
N PHE A 34 13.16 2.87 13.07
CA PHE A 34 13.75 2.97 14.41
C PHE A 34 14.94 3.93 14.48
N PRO A 35 15.92 3.95 13.55
CA PRO A 35 16.97 4.95 13.56
C PRO A 35 16.46 6.39 13.50
N THR A 36 15.38 6.63 12.76
CA THR A 36 14.75 7.96 12.75
C THR A 36 14.12 8.30 14.10
N LEU A 37 13.40 7.34 14.73
CA LEU A 37 12.84 7.54 16.06
C LEU A 37 13.95 7.85 17.08
N ASP A 38 15.03 7.10 17.06
CA ASP A 38 16.18 7.29 17.95
C ASP A 38 16.85 8.65 17.72
N ALA A 39 17.05 9.06 16.45
CA ALA A 39 17.68 10.34 16.10
C ALA A 39 16.87 11.57 16.52
N HIS A 40 15.54 11.45 16.55
CA HIS A 40 14.63 12.53 16.94
C HIS A 40 14.14 12.41 18.39
N GLY A 41 14.61 11.39 19.15
CA GLY A 41 14.19 11.18 20.53
C GLY A 41 12.67 10.91 20.67
N ILE A 42 12.08 10.23 19.69
CA ILE A 42 10.63 9.97 19.66
C ILE A 42 10.27 8.95 20.74
N THR A 43 9.30 9.31 21.57
CA THR A 43 8.78 8.46 22.64
C THR A 43 7.34 8.00 22.40
N ARG A 44 6.72 8.48 21.33
CA ARG A 44 5.32 8.17 21.00
C ARG A 44 5.13 7.96 19.51
N VAL A 45 4.41 6.91 19.17
CA VAL A 45 4.00 6.58 17.78
C VAL A 45 2.47 6.62 17.73
N LEU A 46 1.92 7.24 16.70
CA LEU A 46 0.51 7.16 16.35
C LEU A 46 0.35 6.27 15.13
N HIS A 47 -0.48 5.24 15.23
CA HIS A 47 -0.75 4.32 14.14
C HIS A 47 -2.16 4.52 13.58
N GLY A 48 -2.24 4.85 12.30
CA GLY A 48 -3.47 5.23 11.61
C GLY A 48 -4.36 4.07 11.13
N GLY A 49 -4.22 2.86 11.69
CA GLY A 49 -5.06 1.70 11.35
C GLY A 49 -4.47 0.81 10.26
N ASP A 50 -5.19 -0.28 9.94
CA ASP A 50 -4.76 -1.35 9.03
C ASP A 50 -3.39 -1.92 9.44
N TYR A 51 -3.36 -2.36 10.70
CA TYR A 51 -2.18 -2.95 11.32
C TYR A 51 -1.88 -4.32 10.70
N GLY A 52 -2.90 -5.19 10.64
CA GLY A 52 -2.86 -6.49 9.99
C GLY A 52 -3.50 -6.49 8.61
N ASP A 53 -3.04 -7.40 7.73
CA ASP A 53 -3.58 -7.49 6.36
C ASP A 53 -4.92 -8.22 6.30
N ARG A 54 -5.15 -9.17 7.21
CA ARG A 54 -6.31 -10.07 7.16
C ARG A 54 -7.22 -9.91 8.36
N ARG A 55 -8.52 -9.88 8.09
CA ARG A 55 -9.57 -9.65 9.09
C ARG A 55 -9.80 -10.82 10.06
N LYS A 56 -9.74 -12.05 9.57
CA LYS A 56 -10.30 -13.22 10.29
C LYS A 56 -9.26 -14.10 10.98
N PHE A 57 -8.01 -13.99 10.60
CA PHE A 57 -6.94 -14.79 11.18
C PHE A 57 -5.58 -14.14 10.96
N ILE A 58 -4.64 -14.51 11.81
CA ILE A 58 -3.23 -14.17 11.65
C ILE A 58 -2.42 -15.46 11.61
N ASN A 59 -1.42 -15.52 10.74
CA ASN A 59 -0.44 -16.58 10.73
C ASN A 59 0.49 -16.44 11.95
N PHE A 60 0.84 -17.52 12.61
CA PHE A 60 1.77 -17.48 13.75
C PHE A 60 3.14 -16.91 13.38
N ALA A 61 3.61 -17.15 12.15
CA ALA A 61 4.84 -16.54 11.65
C ALA A 61 4.72 -15.00 11.56
N THR A 62 3.56 -14.51 11.10
CA THR A 62 3.25 -13.07 11.06
C THR A 62 3.21 -12.48 12.47
N ALA A 63 2.48 -13.14 13.38
CA ALA A 63 2.38 -12.67 14.77
C ALA A 63 3.78 -12.57 15.42
N ARG A 64 4.62 -13.59 15.20
CA ARG A 64 6.01 -13.57 15.66
C ARG A 64 6.84 -12.49 14.98
N PHE A 65 6.70 -12.31 13.66
CA PHE A 65 7.38 -11.26 12.92
C PHE A 65 7.05 -9.86 13.45
N ILE A 66 5.76 -9.57 13.71
CA ILE A 66 5.33 -8.30 14.32
C ILE A 66 6.00 -8.12 15.68
N GLU A 67 5.97 -9.17 16.49
CA GLU A 67 6.54 -9.13 17.84
C GLU A 67 8.05 -8.83 17.81
N ASP A 68 8.80 -9.56 16.98
CA ASP A 68 10.27 -9.48 16.93
C ASP A 68 10.74 -8.20 16.22
N THR A 69 10.05 -7.78 15.14
CA THR A 69 10.51 -6.69 14.25
C THR A 69 9.93 -5.33 14.62
N TYR A 70 8.78 -5.27 15.25
CA TYR A 70 8.10 -4.01 15.52
C TYR A 70 7.77 -3.80 17.02
N ARG A 71 7.03 -4.72 17.68
CA ARG A 71 6.56 -4.52 19.06
C ARG A 71 7.68 -4.54 20.10
N THR A 72 8.52 -5.57 20.07
CA THR A 72 9.66 -5.66 21.00
C THR A 72 10.63 -4.49 20.86
N PRO A 73 11.03 -4.04 19.63
CA PRO A 73 11.84 -2.83 19.48
C PRO A 73 11.20 -1.55 20.02
N LEU A 74 9.85 -1.37 19.91
CA LEU A 74 9.16 -0.23 20.54
C LEU A 74 9.23 -0.30 22.07
N ARG A 75 8.90 -1.47 22.64
CA ARG A 75 8.94 -1.67 24.11
C ARG A 75 10.33 -1.47 24.70
N THR A 76 11.36 -2.00 24.05
CA THR A 76 12.75 -1.85 24.54
C THR A 76 13.23 -0.41 24.54
N ARG A 77 12.65 0.43 23.68
CA ARG A 77 12.91 1.88 23.63
C ARG A 77 12.01 2.68 24.58
N GLY A 78 11.06 2.03 25.25
CA GLY A 78 10.08 2.72 26.09
C GLY A 78 9.11 3.58 25.27
N ILE A 79 8.93 3.27 23.98
CA ILE A 79 8.04 4.02 23.09
C ILE A 79 6.60 3.54 23.28
N ARG A 80 5.71 4.48 23.57
CA ARG A 80 4.26 4.27 23.59
C ARG A 80 3.72 4.29 22.17
N GLU A 81 2.77 3.41 21.87
CA GLU A 81 2.01 3.46 20.63
C GLU A 81 0.52 3.63 20.92
N ASP A 82 -0.10 4.58 20.19
CA ASP A 82 -1.55 4.78 20.15
C ASP A 82 -2.05 4.36 18.77
N VAL A 83 -2.91 3.34 18.68
CA VAL A 83 -3.40 2.78 17.43
C VAL A 83 -4.90 2.90 17.30
N ILE A 84 -5.38 3.42 16.19
CA ILE A 84 -6.78 3.32 15.78
C ILE A 84 -7.00 2.07 14.93
N ILE A 85 -8.22 1.56 14.94
CA ILE A 85 -8.57 0.37 14.15
C ILE A 85 -8.93 0.76 12.72
N GLY A 86 -8.27 0.11 11.75
CA GLY A 86 -8.61 0.20 10.34
C GLY A 86 -9.60 -0.88 9.89
N ASN A 87 -10.00 -0.83 8.62
CA ASN A 87 -11.00 -1.79 8.10
C ASN A 87 -10.44 -3.20 7.95
N HIS A 88 -9.13 -3.37 7.76
CA HIS A 88 -8.49 -4.69 7.72
C HIS A 88 -8.30 -5.30 9.12
N ASP A 89 -8.30 -4.50 10.17
CA ASP A 89 -8.21 -5.00 11.54
C ASP A 89 -9.52 -5.60 12.04
N CYS A 90 -10.67 -5.17 11.50
CA CYS A 90 -12.00 -5.57 11.95
C CYS A 90 -12.36 -6.98 11.51
N PHE A 91 -12.83 -7.83 12.43
CA PHE A 91 -13.37 -9.16 12.09
C PHE A 91 -14.63 -9.06 11.22
N LEU A 92 -15.60 -8.21 11.60
CA LEU A 92 -16.78 -7.87 10.83
C LEU A 92 -16.58 -6.51 10.11
N ARG A 93 -17.21 -6.36 8.92
CA ARG A 93 -17.04 -5.13 8.13
C ARG A 93 -17.71 -3.90 8.75
N ASP A 94 -18.74 -4.11 9.55
CA ASP A 94 -19.58 -3.08 10.14
C ASP A 94 -19.41 -2.92 11.66
N SER A 95 -18.35 -3.50 12.24
CA SER A 95 -18.05 -3.39 13.66
C SER A 95 -16.54 -3.39 13.94
N THR A 96 -16.09 -2.48 14.79
CA THR A 96 -14.72 -2.39 15.31
C THR A 96 -14.51 -3.14 16.62
N GLU A 97 -15.55 -3.77 17.20
CA GLU A 97 -15.50 -4.39 18.53
C GLU A 97 -14.56 -5.60 18.61
N ILE A 98 -14.65 -6.50 17.62
CA ILE A 98 -13.73 -7.62 17.50
C ILE A 98 -12.70 -7.26 16.42
N ASN A 99 -11.46 -7.09 16.81
CA ASN A 99 -10.39 -6.68 15.91
C ASN A 99 -9.06 -7.37 16.26
N SER A 100 -8.21 -7.54 15.27
CA SER A 100 -6.96 -8.26 15.38
C SER A 100 -5.99 -7.64 16.40
N VAL A 101 -5.94 -6.32 16.48
CA VAL A 101 -5.01 -5.61 17.36
C VAL A 101 -5.36 -5.85 18.83
N GLN A 102 -6.63 -5.76 19.17
CA GLN A 102 -7.11 -6.01 20.54
C GLN A 102 -6.94 -7.48 20.92
N GLU A 103 -7.26 -8.41 20.02
CA GLU A 103 -7.13 -9.84 20.31
C GLU A 103 -5.68 -10.27 20.54
N LEU A 104 -4.72 -9.64 19.83
CA LEU A 104 -3.31 -9.97 19.98
C LEU A 104 -2.63 -9.23 21.15
N TYR A 105 -2.99 -7.97 21.38
CA TYR A 105 -2.16 -7.06 22.18
C TYR A 105 -2.90 -6.39 23.35
N ARG A 106 -4.11 -6.81 23.71
CA ARG A 106 -4.89 -6.21 24.82
C ARG A 106 -4.15 -6.12 26.17
N HIS A 107 -3.10 -6.91 26.36
CA HIS A 107 -2.30 -6.97 27.59
C HIS A 107 -0.95 -6.24 27.45
N ASP A 108 -0.64 -5.63 26.31
CA ASP A 108 0.57 -4.84 26.12
C ASP A 108 0.36 -3.43 26.64
N ALA A 109 0.95 -3.12 27.80
CA ALA A 109 0.79 -1.81 28.42
C ALA A 109 1.39 -0.63 27.65
N SER A 110 2.25 -0.90 26.64
CA SER A 110 2.82 0.12 25.77
C SER A 110 1.94 0.45 24.57
N LEU A 111 0.85 -0.31 24.34
CA LEU A 111 -0.07 -0.16 23.22
C LEU A 111 -1.45 0.27 23.70
N HIS A 112 -1.89 1.43 23.26
CA HIS A 112 -3.22 1.96 23.52
C HIS A 112 -4.08 1.83 22.26
N ILE A 113 -5.17 1.06 22.35
CA ILE A 113 -6.01 0.68 21.20
C ILE A 113 -7.33 1.43 21.26
N TYR A 114 -7.68 2.11 20.18
CA TYR A 114 -8.88 2.93 20.07
C TYR A 114 -9.84 2.34 19.04
N THR A 115 -10.98 1.84 19.50
CA THR A 115 -12.04 1.26 18.69
C THR A 115 -13.21 2.22 18.44
N HIS A 116 -13.23 3.36 19.16
CA HIS A 116 -14.26 4.38 19.08
C HIS A 116 -13.62 5.78 18.94
N PRO A 117 -14.35 6.77 18.41
CA PRO A 117 -13.87 8.13 18.35
C PRO A 117 -13.42 8.62 19.73
N THR A 118 -12.20 9.09 19.83
CA THR A 118 -11.62 9.48 21.13
C THR A 118 -10.70 10.67 20.94
N GLU A 119 -10.86 11.71 21.78
CA GLU A 119 -9.86 12.77 21.86
C GLU A 119 -8.74 12.36 22.82
N ILE A 120 -7.50 12.56 22.38
CA ILE A 120 -6.31 12.38 23.20
C ILE A 120 -5.50 13.67 23.24
N ASP A 121 -4.74 13.83 24.30
CA ASP A 121 -3.70 14.86 24.38
C ASP A 121 -2.33 14.24 24.01
N VAL A 122 -1.63 14.90 23.13
CA VAL A 122 -0.28 14.57 22.73
C VAL A 122 0.60 15.79 22.96
N ASP A 123 1.18 15.86 24.17
CA ASP A 123 2.07 16.93 24.57
C ASP A 123 1.47 18.34 24.41
N GLY A 124 0.19 18.49 24.78
CA GLY A 124 -0.58 19.74 24.68
C GLY A 124 -1.32 19.92 23.34
N CYS A 125 -1.12 19.03 22.37
CA CYS A 125 -1.90 19.01 21.14
C CYS A 125 -3.08 18.06 21.28
N GLY A 126 -4.31 18.58 21.22
CA GLY A 126 -5.52 17.76 21.16
C GLY A 126 -5.69 17.12 19.80
N ILE A 127 -5.76 15.81 19.76
CA ILE A 127 -5.97 15.02 18.51
C ILE A 127 -7.23 14.19 18.65
N LEU A 128 -8.15 14.33 17.71
CA LEU A 128 -9.31 13.45 17.56
C LEU A 128 -8.89 12.20 16.78
N LEU A 129 -8.93 11.05 17.42
CA LEU A 129 -8.72 9.76 16.83
C LEU A 129 -10.04 9.22 16.28
N LEU A 130 -10.06 8.87 14.99
CA LEU A 130 -11.22 8.32 14.29
C LEU A 130 -10.88 6.96 13.68
N PRO A 131 -11.21 5.84 14.36
CA PRO A 131 -11.13 4.51 13.78
C PRO A 131 -12.00 4.39 12.53
N TRP A 132 -11.84 3.32 11.77
CA TRP A 132 -12.70 2.98 10.63
C TRP A 132 -14.16 3.21 10.96
N ILE A 133 -14.82 4.08 10.19
CA ILE A 133 -16.22 4.47 10.42
C ILE A 133 -17.12 3.44 9.77
N CYS A 134 -17.82 2.68 10.61
CA CYS A 134 -18.71 1.60 10.20
C CYS A 134 -20.01 1.60 11.02
N GLY A 135 -20.89 0.60 10.82
CA GLY A 135 -22.23 0.61 11.39
C GLY A 135 -22.29 0.86 12.89
N ASN A 136 -21.41 0.20 13.68
CA ASN A 136 -21.48 0.30 15.13
C ASN A 136 -20.98 1.62 15.74
N ASN A 137 -20.18 2.41 15.01
CA ASN A 137 -19.58 3.65 15.54
C ASN A 137 -19.90 4.91 14.73
N ARG A 138 -20.71 4.80 13.66
CA ARG A 138 -21.00 5.90 12.73
C ARG A 138 -21.57 7.13 13.43
N ASP A 139 -22.60 6.96 14.23
CA ASP A 139 -23.27 8.08 14.89
C ASP A 139 -22.34 8.77 15.89
N ALA A 140 -21.56 7.98 16.65
CA ALA A 140 -20.54 8.51 17.57
C ALA A 140 -19.43 9.25 16.80
N SER A 141 -19.00 8.72 15.65
CA SER A 141 -18.00 9.37 14.79
C SER A 141 -18.49 10.69 14.21
N MET A 142 -19.71 10.71 13.67
CA MET A 142 -20.30 11.95 13.16
C MET A 142 -20.49 13.01 14.27
N HIS A 143 -20.92 12.58 15.45
CA HIS A 143 -21.04 13.47 16.60
C HIS A 143 -19.66 14.03 17.02
N ALA A 144 -18.64 13.16 17.12
CA ALA A 144 -17.27 13.58 17.47
C ALA A 144 -16.70 14.59 16.45
N ILE A 145 -16.86 14.32 15.14
CA ILE A 145 -16.43 15.25 14.09
C ILE A 145 -17.09 16.64 14.25
N GLN A 146 -18.35 16.69 14.67
CA GLN A 146 -19.08 17.95 14.83
C GLN A 146 -18.73 18.69 16.12
N THR A 147 -18.45 17.98 17.22
CA THR A 147 -18.38 18.56 18.56
C THR A 147 -16.98 18.58 19.18
N SER A 148 -16.02 17.83 18.61
CA SER A 148 -14.64 17.79 19.10
C SER A 148 -14.02 19.18 19.21
N THR A 149 -13.23 19.40 20.25
CA THR A 149 -12.45 20.64 20.44
C THR A 149 -11.04 20.55 19.88
N ALA A 150 -10.60 19.36 19.46
CA ALA A 150 -9.32 19.14 18.84
C ALA A 150 -9.18 19.91 17.52
N ALA A 151 -8.00 20.43 17.26
CA ALA A 151 -7.65 21.08 16.00
C ALA A 151 -7.13 20.08 14.95
N VAL A 152 -6.70 18.90 15.40
CA VAL A 152 -6.06 17.85 14.58
C VAL A 152 -6.88 16.58 14.61
N VAL A 153 -6.93 15.87 13.49
CA VAL A 153 -7.56 14.54 13.37
C VAL A 153 -6.51 13.54 12.89
N LEU A 154 -6.51 12.35 13.49
CA LEU A 154 -5.92 11.15 12.89
C LEU A 154 -7.03 10.14 12.68
N GLY A 155 -7.28 9.77 11.43
CA GLY A 155 -8.36 8.87 11.08
C GLY A 155 -7.95 7.73 10.16
N HIS A 156 -8.83 6.74 10.05
CA HIS A 156 -8.79 5.73 9.00
C HIS A 156 -10.05 5.92 8.14
N LEU A 157 -9.96 6.85 7.17
CA LEU A 157 -11.12 7.44 6.53
C LEU A 157 -11.22 7.07 5.06
N GLU A 158 -12.43 6.82 4.59
CA GLU A 158 -12.76 6.74 3.18
C GLU A 158 -13.47 8.01 2.75
N LEU A 159 -12.75 8.90 2.04
CA LEU A 159 -13.28 10.18 1.58
C LEU A 159 -13.36 10.23 0.05
N SER A 160 -14.42 10.84 -0.45
CA SER A 160 -14.56 11.08 -1.89
C SER A 160 -13.58 12.17 -2.37
N GLY A 161 -13.16 12.07 -3.64
CA GLY A 161 -12.28 13.06 -4.28
C GLY A 161 -10.78 12.85 -4.10
N PHE A 162 -10.35 11.83 -3.33
CA PHE A 162 -8.92 11.50 -3.12
C PHE A 162 -8.48 10.30 -3.94
N GLN A 163 -7.19 10.22 -4.23
CA GLN A 163 -6.62 9.10 -4.99
C GLN A 163 -6.41 7.88 -4.09
N MET A 164 -7.05 6.76 -4.42
CA MET A 164 -6.77 5.45 -3.80
C MET A 164 -5.42 4.88 -4.27
N HIS A 165 -5.16 5.03 -5.57
CA HIS A 165 -3.92 4.70 -6.26
C HIS A 165 -3.57 5.83 -7.24
N ARG A 166 -2.36 5.83 -7.75
CA ARG A 166 -1.93 6.83 -8.74
C ARG A 166 -2.89 6.87 -9.94
N GLY A 167 -3.57 8.01 -10.12
CA GLY A 167 -4.52 8.23 -11.20
C GLY A 167 -5.93 7.65 -10.99
N MET A 168 -6.22 7.03 -9.84
CA MET A 168 -7.53 6.46 -9.52
C MET A 168 -8.17 7.21 -8.36
N ILE A 169 -9.14 8.07 -8.67
CA ILE A 169 -9.86 8.88 -7.69
C ILE A 169 -11.03 8.09 -7.11
N ASN A 170 -11.19 8.10 -5.78
CA ASN A 170 -12.35 7.57 -5.10
C ASN A 170 -13.55 8.52 -5.28
N THR A 171 -14.66 8.00 -5.76
CA THR A 171 -15.92 8.76 -5.91
C THR A 171 -16.93 8.48 -4.78
N GLU A 172 -16.64 7.50 -3.95
CA GLU A 172 -17.48 7.07 -2.83
C GLU A 172 -16.94 7.59 -1.50
N GLY A 173 -17.60 7.26 -0.39
CA GLY A 173 -17.17 7.61 0.96
C GLY A 173 -17.80 8.90 1.49
N LEU A 174 -17.22 9.40 2.57
CA LEU A 174 -17.68 10.61 3.24
C LEU A 174 -17.26 11.87 2.48
N SER A 175 -18.06 12.93 2.61
CA SER A 175 -17.69 14.24 2.07
C SER A 175 -16.49 14.84 2.84
N PRO A 176 -15.44 15.31 2.14
CA PRO A 176 -14.31 16.01 2.76
C PRO A 176 -14.72 17.24 3.57
N ASN A 177 -15.80 17.92 3.19
CA ASN A 177 -16.29 19.14 3.84
C ASN A 177 -16.68 18.93 5.32
N LEU A 178 -16.90 17.70 5.75
CA LEU A 178 -17.10 17.38 7.17
C LEU A 178 -15.90 17.77 8.05
N PHE A 179 -14.73 17.90 7.44
CA PHE A 179 -13.46 18.14 8.11
C PHE A 179 -12.94 19.58 7.96
N ASP A 180 -13.64 20.48 7.31
CA ASP A 180 -13.20 21.87 7.02
C ASP A 180 -12.85 22.68 8.28
N ARG A 181 -13.39 22.30 9.42
CA ARG A 181 -13.14 22.99 10.70
C ARG A 181 -11.79 22.65 11.36
N PHE A 182 -11.17 21.55 10.96
CA PHE A 182 -9.90 21.09 11.50
C PHE A 182 -8.72 21.78 10.80
N SER A 183 -7.64 22.00 11.52
CA SER A 183 -6.42 22.58 10.95
C SER A 183 -5.64 21.56 10.11
N VAL A 184 -5.60 20.29 10.57
CA VAL A 184 -4.95 19.17 9.89
C VAL A 184 -5.77 17.91 10.11
N VAL A 185 -6.00 17.17 9.04
CA VAL A 185 -6.62 15.83 9.06
C VAL A 185 -5.67 14.87 8.40
N MET A 186 -5.15 13.94 9.16
CA MET A 186 -4.27 12.86 8.71
C MET A 186 -5.08 11.59 8.58
N SER A 187 -4.95 10.88 7.48
CA SER A 187 -5.69 9.63 7.28
C SER A 187 -4.82 8.51 6.71
N GLY A 188 -5.04 7.29 7.22
CA GLY A 188 -4.72 6.04 6.55
C GLY A 188 -5.80 5.64 5.54
N HIS A 189 -5.87 4.36 5.19
CA HIS A 189 -6.77 3.69 4.27
C HIS A 189 -6.34 3.76 2.81
N PHE A 190 -6.06 4.92 2.25
CA PHE A 190 -5.52 5.00 0.89
C PHE A 190 -4.00 4.92 0.93
N HIS A 191 -3.47 3.90 0.24
CA HIS A 191 -2.03 3.63 0.27
C HIS A 191 -1.21 4.65 -0.51
N HIS A 192 -1.84 5.37 -1.45
CA HIS A 192 -1.20 6.47 -2.18
C HIS A 192 -1.28 7.76 -1.36
N ARG A 193 -0.13 8.48 -1.27
CA ARG A 193 -0.10 9.78 -0.61
C ARG A 193 -0.78 10.82 -1.48
N SER A 194 -1.78 11.49 -0.92
CA SER A 194 -2.48 12.58 -1.60
C SER A 194 -2.94 13.62 -0.58
N SER A 195 -3.10 14.86 -1.00
CA SER A 195 -3.53 15.93 -0.10
C SER A 195 -4.40 16.96 -0.79
N ALA A 196 -5.40 17.41 -0.05
CA ALA A 196 -6.19 18.61 -0.33
C ALA A 196 -6.55 19.23 1.01
N ALA A 197 -5.98 20.41 1.31
CA ALA A 197 -6.11 21.01 2.63
C ALA A 197 -7.56 21.09 3.13
N PRO A 198 -7.83 20.74 4.39
CA PRO A 198 -6.88 20.38 5.46
C PRO A 198 -6.48 18.90 5.49
N ILE A 199 -6.92 18.06 4.54
CA ILE A 199 -6.82 16.60 4.56
C ILE A 199 -5.53 16.12 3.90
N GLN A 200 -4.85 15.15 4.53
CA GLN A 200 -3.65 14.49 4.05
C GLN A 200 -3.77 12.97 4.23
N TYR A 201 -3.83 12.23 3.13
CA TYR A 201 -3.62 10.78 3.14
C TYR A 201 -2.13 10.49 3.24
N LEU A 202 -1.76 9.77 4.29
CA LEU A 202 -0.37 9.55 4.66
C LEU A 202 0.31 8.50 3.77
N GLY A 203 -0.49 7.58 3.23
CA GLY A 203 -0.02 6.46 2.44
C GLY A 203 0.66 5.36 3.25
N ALA A 204 0.78 4.19 2.65
CA ALA A 204 1.41 3.03 3.28
C ALA A 204 2.94 3.19 3.41
N PRO A 205 3.59 2.53 4.40
CA PRO A 205 5.01 2.69 4.66
C PRO A 205 5.91 2.02 3.62
N TYR A 206 5.37 1.13 2.81
CA TYR A 206 6.08 0.40 1.75
C TYR A 206 5.13 0.00 0.62
N ALA A 207 5.71 -0.35 -0.54
CA ALA A 207 4.95 -0.89 -1.66
C ALA A 207 4.46 -2.31 -1.34
N MET A 208 3.18 -2.59 -1.57
CA MET A 208 2.54 -3.89 -1.34
C MET A 208 2.08 -4.56 -2.63
N THR A 209 1.87 -3.77 -3.68
CA THR A 209 1.40 -4.21 -4.99
C THR A 209 2.20 -3.59 -6.12
N TRP A 210 2.00 -4.08 -7.35
CA TRP A 210 2.61 -3.47 -8.54
C TRP A 210 2.08 -2.06 -8.85
N ALA A 211 0.89 -1.70 -8.37
CA ALA A 211 0.36 -0.35 -8.48
C ALA A 211 1.19 0.67 -7.67
N ASP A 212 1.87 0.20 -6.63
CA ASP A 212 2.71 1.00 -5.74
C ASP A 212 4.15 1.18 -6.27
N PHE A 213 4.51 0.53 -7.37
CA PHE A 213 5.87 0.57 -7.89
C PHE A 213 6.28 2.00 -8.27
N ARG A 214 7.42 2.47 -7.71
CA ARG A 214 7.93 3.85 -7.85
C ARG A 214 7.00 4.94 -7.28
N ASP A 215 6.08 4.56 -6.39
CA ASP A 215 5.33 5.52 -5.60
C ASP A 215 6.06 5.72 -4.27
N PRO A 216 6.46 6.96 -3.89
CA PRO A 216 7.21 7.19 -2.66
C PRO A 216 6.42 6.71 -1.44
N ARG A 217 7.01 5.82 -0.66
CA ARG A 217 6.45 5.19 0.53
C ARG A 217 7.23 5.58 1.77
N GLY A 218 6.63 5.53 2.94
CA GLY A 218 7.31 5.89 4.17
C GLY A 218 6.35 6.21 5.30
N PHE A 219 6.82 7.01 6.25
CA PHE A 219 6.05 7.46 7.39
C PHE A 219 6.27 8.96 7.64
N HIS A 220 5.65 9.51 8.67
CA HIS A 220 5.71 10.95 8.93
C HIS A 220 6.19 11.24 10.35
N LEU A 221 6.91 12.34 10.50
CA LEU A 221 7.09 13.02 11.77
C LEU A 221 6.09 14.18 11.85
N PHE A 222 5.40 14.28 12.95
CA PHE A 222 4.41 15.32 13.22
C PHE A 222 4.86 16.19 14.38
N ASP A 223 4.98 17.48 14.13
CA ASP A 223 5.28 18.49 15.14
C ASP A 223 3.96 18.94 15.78
N THR A 224 3.82 18.71 17.09
CA THR A 224 2.58 18.99 17.83
C THR A 224 2.32 20.48 18.06
N ASP A 225 3.35 21.32 17.99
CA ASP A 225 3.23 22.76 18.19
C ASP A 225 2.81 23.48 16.89
N THR A 226 3.40 23.06 15.77
CA THR A 226 3.21 23.71 14.45
C THR A 226 2.21 23.00 13.56
N HIS A 227 1.85 21.76 13.91
CA HIS A 227 1.05 20.82 13.10
C HIS A 227 1.70 20.46 11.76
N ALA A 228 3.00 20.64 11.63
CA ALA A 228 3.73 20.33 10.41
C ALA A 228 4.00 18.82 10.29
N LEU A 229 3.81 18.28 9.08
CA LEU A 229 4.16 16.90 8.73
C LEU A 229 5.43 16.88 7.92
N THR A 230 6.41 16.10 8.35
CA THR A 230 7.64 15.81 7.60
C THR A 230 7.62 14.36 7.15
N PHE A 231 7.66 14.14 5.84
CA PHE A 231 7.70 12.80 5.27
C PHE A 231 9.11 12.20 5.34
N ILE A 232 9.20 10.98 5.82
CA ILE A 232 10.43 10.17 5.85
C ILE A 232 10.26 9.02 4.86
N GLU A 233 11.02 9.07 3.78
CA GLU A 233 10.91 8.09 2.69
C GLU A 233 11.54 6.75 3.08
N ASN A 234 10.87 5.68 2.69
CA ASN A 234 11.38 4.31 2.72
C ASN A 234 12.03 3.98 1.36
N PRO A 235 13.34 3.81 1.28
CA PRO A 235 14.02 3.48 0.03
C PRO A 235 13.90 1.99 -0.36
N TYR A 236 13.36 1.14 0.53
CA TYR A 236 13.29 -0.30 0.31
C TYR A 236 11.99 -0.71 -0.36
N THR A 237 12.08 -1.62 -1.33
CA THR A 237 10.94 -2.21 -2.00
C THR A 237 11.21 -3.69 -2.26
N ALA A 238 10.13 -4.49 -2.26
CA ALA A 238 10.18 -5.89 -2.67
C ALA A 238 9.88 -6.08 -4.17
N PHE A 239 9.77 -5.00 -4.96
CA PHE A 239 9.41 -5.04 -6.37
C PHE A 239 10.53 -4.51 -7.24
N ALA A 240 10.91 -5.28 -8.28
CA ALA A 240 11.92 -4.89 -9.25
C ALA A 240 11.40 -5.04 -10.68
N ARG A 241 11.84 -4.16 -11.58
CA ARG A 241 11.57 -4.28 -13.01
C ARG A 241 12.84 -4.53 -13.77
N LEU A 242 12.79 -5.47 -14.70
CA LEU A 242 13.82 -5.74 -15.68
C LEU A 242 13.26 -5.41 -17.06
N LEU A 243 13.93 -4.55 -17.80
CA LEU A 243 13.63 -4.31 -19.21
C LEU A 243 14.53 -5.19 -20.04
N TYR A 244 13.96 -6.06 -20.87
CA TYR A 244 14.69 -6.89 -21.83
C TYR A 244 14.39 -6.42 -23.25
N ASP A 245 15.46 -6.03 -23.96
CA ASP A 245 15.38 -5.60 -25.37
C ASP A 245 16.71 -5.99 -26.03
N ASP A 246 16.70 -7.08 -26.79
CA ASP A 246 17.90 -7.61 -27.45
C ASP A 246 18.02 -7.20 -28.90
N LEU A 247 17.11 -6.34 -29.40
CA LEU A 247 17.18 -5.83 -30.77
C LEU A 247 18.43 -4.94 -30.92
N ASP A 248 19.25 -5.25 -31.93
CA ASP A 248 20.48 -4.54 -32.24
C ASP A 248 21.51 -4.43 -31.09
N GLN A 249 21.35 -5.26 -30.03
CA GLN A 249 22.27 -5.28 -28.91
C GLN A 249 23.50 -6.17 -29.20
N PRO A 250 24.69 -5.80 -28.70
CA PRO A 250 25.90 -6.60 -28.83
C PRO A 250 25.76 -7.91 -28.03
N ASN A 251 26.58 -8.92 -28.35
CA ASN A 251 26.57 -10.19 -27.65
C ASN A 251 26.91 -10.05 -26.14
N ALA A 252 27.63 -9.00 -25.74
CA ALA A 252 27.94 -8.71 -24.34
C ALA A 252 26.72 -8.31 -23.51
N TYR A 253 25.67 -7.78 -24.13
CA TYR A 253 24.46 -7.26 -23.44
C TYR A 253 23.88 -8.26 -22.43
N VAL A 254 23.71 -9.52 -22.84
CA VAL A 254 23.15 -10.55 -21.97
C VAL A 254 24.08 -10.88 -20.80
N HIS A 255 25.40 -10.93 -21.05
CA HIS A 255 26.38 -11.15 -20.00
C HIS A 255 26.41 -10.02 -18.97
N ASP A 256 26.32 -8.78 -19.43
CA ASP A 256 26.27 -7.58 -18.56
C ASP A 256 25.01 -7.59 -17.72
N LEU A 257 23.85 -7.94 -18.33
CA LEU A 257 22.57 -8.03 -17.64
C LEU A 257 22.58 -9.16 -16.58
N ILE A 258 23.09 -10.36 -16.93
CA ILE A 258 23.27 -11.47 -15.98
C ILE A 258 24.17 -11.05 -14.83
N SER A 259 25.29 -10.39 -15.12
CA SER A 259 26.23 -9.92 -14.09
C SER A 259 25.54 -8.96 -13.13
N SER A 260 24.75 -8.02 -13.63
CA SER A 260 23.99 -7.07 -12.81
C SER A 260 22.90 -7.74 -11.95
N ILE A 261 22.27 -8.80 -12.46
CA ILE A 261 21.28 -9.58 -11.70
C ILE A 261 21.95 -10.31 -10.55
N LEU A 262 23.11 -10.90 -10.79
CA LEU A 262 23.83 -11.74 -9.83
C LEU A 262 24.67 -10.95 -8.79
N GLU A 263 24.77 -9.62 -8.95
CA GLU A 263 25.46 -8.79 -7.95
C GLU A 263 24.79 -8.91 -6.58
N PRO A 264 25.55 -9.03 -5.47
CA PRO A 264 25.00 -9.20 -4.13
C PRO A 264 24.07 -8.03 -3.67
N THR A 265 24.25 -6.86 -4.25
CA THR A 265 23.45 -5.66 -3.97
C THR A 265 22.30 -5.45 -4.95
N SER A 266 22.11 -6.38 -5.86
CA SER A 266 21.04 -6.30 -6.89
C SER A 266 19.64 -6.22 -6.27
N ALA A 267 18.81 -5.37 -6.84
CA ALA A 267 17.41 -5.23 -6.44
C ALA A 267 16.54 -6.46 -6.76
N PHE A 268 17.10 -7.45 -7.46
CA PHE A 268 16.37 -8.66 -7.85
C PHE A 268 16.40 -9.76 -6.78
N HIS A 269 17.32 -9.66 -5.79
CA HIS A 269 17.38 -10.63 -4.69
C HIS A 269 16.10 -10.61 -3.85
N ASP A 270 15.50 -11.80 -3.67
CA ASP A 270 14.27 -12.02 -2.90
C ASP A 270 13.08 -11.15 -3.36
N ALA A 271 13.12 -10.60 -4.58
CA ALA A 271 12.13 -9.66 -5.08
C ALA A 271 11.03 -10.32 -5.94
N TYR A 272 9.89 -9.65 -6.04
CA TYR A 272 8.92 -9.83 -7.11
C TYR A 272 9.44 -9.11 -8.35
N VAL A 273 9.70 -9.83 -9.43
CA VAL A 273 10.31 -9.27 -10.63
C VAL A 273 9.29 -9.19 -11.77
N LYS A 274 9.19 -8.03 -12.40
CA LYS A 274 8.46 -7.86 -13.66
C LYS A 274 9.47 -7.70 -14.80
N VAL A 275 9.54 -8.70 -15.68
CA VAL A 275 10.36 -8.64 -16.89
C VAL A 275 9.51 -8.08 -18.02
N ILE A 276 9.83 -6.89 -18.48
CA ILE A 276 9.17 -6.24 -19.62
C ILE A 276 9.99 -6.58 -20.85
N VAL A 277 9.42 -7.38 -21.75
CA VAL A 277 10.08 -7.83 -22.97
C VAL A 277 9.63 -6.94 -24.11
N LYS A 278 10.56 -6.13 -24.63
CA LYS A 278 10.31 -5.25 -25.76
C LYS A 278 10.64 -5.94 -27.09
N ASN A 279 11.82 -6.54 -27.17
CA ASN A 279 12.24 -7.38 -28.30
C ASN A 279 12.96 -8.62 -27.77
N LYS A 280 12.62 -9.78 -28.33
CA LYS A 280 13.21 -11.07 -28.02
C LYS A 280 13.61 -11.78 -29.32
N THR A 281 14.70 -11.31 -29.91
CA THR A 281 15.24 -11.87 -31.17
C THR A 281 16.11 -13.10 -30.91
N ARG A 282 16.64 -13.24 -29.70
CA ARG A 282 17.51 -14.32 -29.22
C ARG A 282 16.87 -15.07 -28.05
N PRO A 283 15.95 -16.03 -28.29
CA PRO A 283 15.22 -16.73 -27.23
C PRO A 283 16.12 -17.40 -26.18
N TYR A 284 17.21 -18.02 -26.61
CA TYR A 284 18.17 -18.68 -25.71
C TYR A 284 18.80 -17.69 -24.71
N ASP A 285 19.14 -16.48 -25.15
CA ASP A 285 19.70 -15.44 -24.30
C ASP A 285 18.68 -14.99 -23.23
N PHE A 286 17.40 -14.94 -23.61
CA PHE A 286 16.32 -14.65 -22.65
C PHE A 286 16.18 -15.74 -21.59
N ASP A 287 16.30 -17.02 -21.97
CA ASP A 287 16.26 -18.13 -21.02
C ASP A 287 17.42 -18.05 -20.00
N LEU A 288 18.62 -17.60 -20.43
CA LEU A 288 19.74 -17.34 -19.51
C LEU A 288 19.45 -16.23 -18.49
N ILE A 289 18.69 -15.22 -18.88
CA ILE A 289 18.24 -14.16 -17.96
C ILE A 289 17.27 -14.73 -16.93
N LEU A 290 16.30 -15.55 -17.33
CA LEU A 290 15.38 -16.19 -16.39
C LEU A 290 16.10 -17.14 -15.43
N ASP A 291 17.11 -17.88 -15.91
CA ASP A 291 17.97 -18.71 -15.06
C ASP A 291 18.76 -17.87 -14.05
N ALA A 292 19.30 -16.72 -14.45
CA ALA A 292 19.98 -15.79 -13.54
C ALA A 292 19.03 -15.24 -12.45
N LEU A 293 17.78 -14.88 -12.82
CA LEU A 293 16.77 -14.44 -11.86
C LEU A 293 16.43 -15.55 -10.86
N SER A 294 16.33 -16.80 -11.30
CA SER A 294 16.09 -17.93 -10.40
C SER A 294 17.21 -18.14 -9.37
N LYS A 295 18.46 -17.83 -9.73
CA LYS A 295 19.63 -17.96 -8.86
C LYS A 295 19.69 -16.93 -7.75
N VAL A 296 19.01 -15.80 -7.90
CA VAL A 296 18.90 -14.75 -6.87
C VAL A 296 17.64 -14.88 -6.02
N ASN A 297 17.00 -16.05 -6.06
CA ASN A 297 15.85 -16.41 -5.23
C ASN A 297 14.67 -15.45 -5.40
N THR A 298 14.38 -15.03 -6.65
CA THR A 298 13.19 -14.20 -6.91
C THR A 298 11.92 -14.92 -6.44
N GLN A 299 11.00 -14.17 -5.83
CA GLN A 299 9.75 -14.73 -5.29
C GLN A 299 8.74 -15.06 -6.39
N ASP A 300 8.75 -14.26 -7.43
CA ASP A 300 7.89 -14.43 -8.60
C ASP A 300 8.48 -13.66 -9.78
N VAL A 301 8.32 -14.20 -10.99
CA VAL A 301 8.76 -13.55 -12.23
C VAL A 301 7.57 -13.41 -13.17
N LEU A 302 7.04 -12.21 -13.26
CA LEU A 302 5.98 -11.86 -14.20
C LEU A 302 6.60 -11.39 -15.52
N ILE A 303 6.43 -12.14 -16.59
CA ILE A 303 6.87 -11.76 -17.93
C ILE A 303 5.73 -11.01 -18.62
N VAL A 304 6.01 -9.82 -19.13
CA VAL A 304 5.06 -8.97 -19.86
C VAL A 304 5.68 -8.63 -21.21
N ASP A 305 5.07 -9.12 -22.27
CA ASP A 305 5.44 -8.70 -23.62
C ASP A 305 4.91 -7.27 -23.84
N ASP A 306 5.83 -6.35 -24.18
CA ASP A 306 5.49 -4.93 -24.40
C ASP A 306 4.89 -4.76 -25.83
N ILE A 307 3.73 -5.39 -26.03
CA ILE A 307 2.95 -5.26 -27.27
C ILE A 307 2.36 -3.85 -27.41
N VAL A 308 2.34 -3.07 -26.33
CA VAL A 308 1.69 -1.76 -26.26
C VAL A 308 2.47 -0.66 -27.00
N ASN A 309 3.77 -0.83 -27.27
CA ASN A 309 4.54 0.12 -28.05
C ASN A 309 4.38 -0.01 -29.59
N ALA A 310 3.52 -0.90 -30.06
CA ALA A 310 3.10 -0.94 -31.46
C ALA A 310 1.96 0.06 -31.78
N LEU A 311 1.41 0.74 -30.77
CA LEU A 311 0.50 1.88 -30.97
C LEU A 311 1.32 3.16 -31.10
N PRO A 312 1.00 4.04 -32.09
CA PRO A 312 1.65 5.33 -32.21
C PRO A 312 1.53 6.09 -30.87
N SER A 313 2.64 6.69 -30.45
CA SER A 313 2.67 7.60 -29.32
C SER A 313 1.90 8.88 -29.68
N ASP A 314 0.58 8.82 -29.61
CA ASP A 314 -0.21 10.04 -29.56
C ASP A 314 -0.29 10.45 -28.09
N ASP A 315 0.31 11.57 -27.77
CA ASP A 315 0.31 12.22 -26.44
C ASP A 315 -1.08 12.70 -25.97
N THR A 316 -2.13 12.16 -26.58
CA THR A 316 -3.53 12.42 -26.26
C THR A 316 -4.25 11.14 -25.82
N ALA A 317 -3.70 10.43 -24.84
CA ALA A 317 -4.51 9.46 -24.11
C ALA A 317 -5.57 10.23 -23.30
N PRO A 318 -6.86 9.98 -23.48
CA PRO A 318 -7.87 10.62 -22.67
C PRO A 318 -7.71 10.18 -21.21
N THR A 319 -7.29 11.11 -20.36
CA THR A 319 -7.40 11.03 -18.92
C THR A 319 -8.88 11.21 -18.54
N SER A 320 -9.71 10.23 -18.84
CA SER A 320 -11.08 10.20 -18.30
C SER A 320 -11.26 8.89 -17.53
N SER A 321 -11.50 9.05 -16.24
CA SER A 321 -11.78 8.01 -15.27
C SER A 321 -13.14 7.30 -15.49
N ASP A 322 -13.81 7.50 -16.60
CA ASP A 322 -15.16 7.00 -16.88
C ASP A 322 -15.20 5.91 -17.97
N VAL A 323 -14.06 5.38 -18.41
CA VAL A 323 -14.06 4.32 -19.40
C VAL A 323 -14.12 2.98 -18.69
N ASP A 324 -15.29 2.34 -18.75
CA ASP A 324 -15.50 0.97 -18.27
C ASP A 324 -14.50 -0.01 -18.91
N THR A 325 -14.02 -0.96 -18.12
CA THR A 325 -13.06 -2.00 -18.56
C THR A 325 -13.52 -2.71 -19.84
N LEU A 326 -14.81 -2.94 -19.99
CA LEU A 326 -15.37 -3.55 -21.21
C LEU A 326 -15.22 -2.65 -22.44
N THR A 327 -15.33 -1.34 -22.27
CA THR A 327 -15.11 -0.37 -23.35
C THR A 327 -13.65 -0.36 -23.76
N LEU A 328 -12.71 -0.34 -22.80
CA LEU A 328 -11.26 -0.45 -23.08
C LEU A 328 -10.89 -1.75 -23.79
N MET A 329 -11.50 -2.87 -23.40
CA MET A 329 -11.29 -4.16 -24.06
C MET A 329 -11.84 -4.17 -25.50
N ASN A 330 -12.99 -3.55 -25.74
CA ASN A 330 -13.56 -3.46 -27.08
C ASN A 330 -12.70 -2.57 -28.00
N ASP A 331 -12.26 -1.41 -27.51
CA ASP A 331 -11.40 -0.49 -28.25
C ASP A 331 -10.05 -1.12 -28.58
N TYR A 332 -9.50 -1.92 -27.65
CA TYR A 332 -8.29 -2.68 -27.87
C TYR A 332 -8.46 -3.68 -29.02
N VAL A 333 -9.56 -4.47 -29.01
CA VAL A 333 -9.83 -5.46 -30.07
C VAL A 333 -10.05 -4.79 -31.42
N GLU A 334 -10.70 -3.62 -31.45
CA GLU A 334 -10.87 -2.85 -32.69
C GLU A 334 -9.53 -2.41 -33.29
N GLY A 335 -8.56 -2.05 -32.46
CA GLY A 335 -7.21 -1.67 -32.87
C GLY A 335 -6.31 -2.83 -33.30
N LEU A 336 -6.68 -4.10 -33.00
CA LEU A 336 -5.85 -5.27 -33.34
C LEU A 336 -5.83 -5.56 -34.85
N THR A 337 -4.64 -5.83 -35.36
CA THR A 337 -4.47 -6.48 -36.68
C THR A 337 -4.51 -7.99 -36.48
N THR A 338 -5.65 -8.61 -36.72
CA THR A 338 -5.85 -10.05 -36.50
C THR A 338 -6.61 -10.66 -37.67
N SER A 339 -6.38 -11.98 -37.89
CA SER A 339 -7.15 -12.77 -38.84
C SER A 339 -8.44 -13.36 -38.24
N CYS A 340 -8.65 -13.19 -36.92
CA CYS A 340 -9.86 -13.62 -36.24
C CYS A 340 -10.98 -12.60 -36.42
N ASP A 341 -12.22 -13.09 -36.38
CA ASP A 341 -13.39 -12.19 -36.33
C ASP A 341 -13.36 -11.37 -35.03
N LYS A 342 -13.28 -10.05 -35.16
CA LYS A 342 -13.18 -9.14 -34.02
C LYS A 342 -14.43 -9.18 -33.15
N ALA A 343 -15.62 -9.36 -33.73
CA ALA A 343 -16.86 -9.44 -32.98
C ALA A 343 -16.93 -10.72 -32.12
N GLU A 344 -16.44 -11.83 -32.65
CA GLU A 344 -16.35 -13.09 -31.92
C GLU A 344 -15.31 -12.99 -30.78
N LEU A 345 -14.18 -12.34 -31.03
CA LEU A 345 -13.15 -12.10 -30.03
C LEU A 345 -13.64 -11.19 -28.91
N GLN A 346 -14.37 -10.12 -29.24
CA GLN A 346 -15.00 -9.25 -28.25
C GLN A 346 -16.03 -9.97 -27.39
N ALA A 347 -16.87 -10.81 -28.01
CA ALA A 347 -17.86 -11.61 -27.28
C ALA A 347 -17.19 -12.59 -26.31
N TYR A 348 -16.11 -13.24 -26.74
CA TYR A 348 -15.33 -14.16 -25.91
C TYR A 348 -14.68 -13.45 -24.71
N LEU A 349 -14.04 -12.31 -24.92
CA LEU A 349 -13.44 -11.52 -23.87
C LEU A 349 -14.46 -10.99 -22.86
N ARG A 350 -15.64 -10.58 -23.32
CA ARG A 350 -16.75 -10.19 -22.43
C ARG A 350 -17.19 -11.37 -21.54
N THR A 351 -17.27 -12.57 -22.11
CA THR A 351 -17.63 -13.77 -21.33
C THR A 351 -16.57 -14.06 -20.27
N LEU A 352 -15.29 -14.03 -20.63
CA LEU A 352 -14.18 -14.25 -19.68
C LEU A 352 -14.18 -13.20 -18.57
N TYR A 353 -14.42 -11.94 -18.89
CA TYR A 353 -14.51 -10.87 -17.91
C TYR A 353 -15.67 -11.11 -16.94
N HIS A 354 -16.84 -11.47 -17.47
CA HIS A 354 -18.01 -11.78 -16.65
C HIS A 354 -17.77 -12.97 -15.73
N ASP A 355 -17.17 -14.04 -16.23
CA ASP A 355 -16.81 -15.23 -15.46
C ASP A 355 -15.79 -14.91 -14.35
N ALA A 356 -14.79 -14.09 -14.66
CA ALA A 356 -13.81 -13.63 -13.68
C ALA A 356 -14.46 -12.80 -12.56
N MET A 357 -15.42 -11.91 -12.90
CA MET A 357 -16.18 -11.13 -11.92
C MET A 357 -17.07 -12.01 -11.04
N MET A 358 -17.70 -13.04 -11.63
CA MET A 358 -18.54 -13.99 -10.87
C MET A 358 -17.70 -14.90 -9.96
N THR A 359 -16.52 -15.32 -10.41
CA THR A 359 -15.59 -16.14 -9.62
C THR A 359 -15.04 -15.37 -8.43
N THR A 360 -14.71 -14.09 -8.62
CA THR A 360 -14.31 -13.18 -7.52
C THR A 360 -15.46 -12.92 -6.55
N SER A 361 -16.69 -12.91 -7.01
CA SER A 361 -17.88 -12.74 -6.16
C SER A 361 -18.20 -14.01 -5.35
N SER A 362 -18.01 -15.20 -5.91
CA SER A 362 -18.23 -16.47 -5.20
C SER A 362 -17.11 -16.81 -4.20
N ALA A 363 -15.88 -16.41 -4.47
CA ALA A 363 -14.78 -16.52 -3.49
C ALA A 363 -14.93 -15.56 -2.28
N ARG A 364 -15.87 -14.61 -2.36
CA ARG A 364 -16.22 -13.72 -1.24
C ARG A 364 -17.32 -14.27 -0.33
N LEU A 365 -17.91 -15.43 -0.67
CA LEU A 365 -19.03 -16.06 0.07
C LEU A 365 -18.66 -17.40 0.71
N SER A 366 -17.40 -17.87 0.60
CA SER A 366 -16.93 -19.11 1.24
C SER A 366 -15.96 -18.81 2.39
#